data_7fd32f89065f8e389b453765477cbafe
#
_entry.id   7fd32f89065f8e389b453765477cbafe
#
_cell.length_a   1.000
_cell.length_b   1.000
_cell.length_c   1.000
_cell.angle_alpha   90.00
_cell.angle_beta   90.00
_cell.angle_gamma   90.00
#
_symmetry.space_group_name_H-M   'P 1'
#
loop_
_entity.id
_entity.type
_entity.pdbx_description
1 polymer ?
#
loop_
_entity_poly.entity_id
_entity_poly.type
_entity_poly.pdbx_seq_one_letter_code
_entity_poly.pdbx_strand_id
1 'polypeptide(L)'
;MKNEELVKQLTSPSKNSRLEKFGKTITFLCLALIVFIVAMILLFVAQKGLATFFVNKVSLIEFLFSGDWSPSEGKFGALPMILGSFVVTLLSALVATPFAIGAAIFMTEISPKGAKFLQPAIELLVGIPSVVYGFIGLQVVVPFVRLIFGGTGFGILSGTFVLFVMILPTVTFMTTDTLRAVPRHYREASLAMGATRWQTI
;
A
#
# COMPACT_ATOMS: atom_id res chain seq x y z
N MET A 1 6.37 42.51 42.77
CA MET A 1 4.92 42.34 42.85
C MET A 1 4.27 42.23 41.47
N LYS A 2 4.34 43.24 40.56
CA LYS A 2 3.69 43.19 39.24
C LYS A 2 4.25 42.08 38.30
N ASN A 3 5.52 41.76 38.38
CA ASN A 3 6.14 40.68 37.58
C ASN A 3 5.82 39.28 38.10
N GLU A 4 5.62 39.13 39.41
CA GLU A 4 5.27 37.82 40.01
C GLU A 4 3.80 37.44 39.71
N GLU A 5 2.89 38.43 39.68
CA GLU A 5 1.50 38.21 39.25
C GLU A 5 1.40 37.86 37.76
N LEU A 6 2.19 38.51 36.92
CA LEU A 6 2.27 38.20 35.48
C LEU A 6 2.82 36.78 35.22
N VAL A 7 3.88 36.39 35.95
CA VAL A 7 4.43 35.02 35.86
C VAL A 7 3.41 33.99 36.36
N LYS A 8 2.66 34.29 37.42
CA LYS A 8 1.62 33.41 37.94
C LYS A 8 0.40 33.28 36.98
N GLN A 9 0.06 34.33 36.28
CA GLN A 9 -0.97 34.27 35.21
C GLN A 9 -0.51 33.51 33.97
N LEU A 10 0.76 33.63 33.57
CA LEU A 10 1.34 32.92 32.44
C LEU A 10 1.60 31.42 32.73
N THR A 11 1.84 31.06 34.00
CA THR A 11 2.07 29.69 34.43
C THR A 11 0.83 28.97 34.94
N SER A 12 -0.31 29.71 35.10
CA SER A 12 -1.56 29.08 35.54
C SER A 12 -2.12 28.18 34.42
N PRO A 13 -2.52 26.93 34.73
CA PRO A 13 -3.07 26.02 33.73
C PRO A 13 -4.38 26.59 33.16
N SER A 14 -4.33 27.08 31.93
CA SER A 14 -5.49 27.58 31.24
C SER A 14 -6.49 26.44 30.98
N LYS A 15 -7.77 26.79 30.71
CA LYS A 15 -8.81 25.84 30.32
C LYS A 15 -8.39 24.99 29.10
N ASN A 16 -7.59 25.59 28.21
CA ASN A 16 -7.01 24.92 27.05
C ASN A 16 -5.96 23.87 27.43
N SER A 17 -5.15 24.09 28.48
CA SER A 17 -4.17 23.13 28.97
C SER A 17 -4.82 21.85 29.53
N ARG A 18 -6.02 21.95 30.11
CA ARG A 18 -6.78 20.77 30.57
C ARG A 18 -7.36 19.98 29.39
N LEU A 19 -7.88 20.67 28.38
CA LEU A 19 -8.38 20.05 27.16
C LEU A 19 -7.25 19.36 26.37
N GLU A 20 -6.08 19.98 26.32
CA GLU A 20 -4.88 19.40 25.70
C GLU A 20 -4.40 18.13 26.42
N LYS A 21 -4.35 18.15 27.77
CA LYS A 21 -4.01 16.96 28.56
C LYS A 21 -5.04 15.84 28.35
N PHE A 22 -6.31 16.17 28.34
CA PHE A 22 -7.39 15.21 28.09
C PHE A 22 -7.28 14.61 26.66
N GLY A 23 -7.09 15.46 25.64
CA GLY A 23 -6.84 15.01 24.27
C GLY A 23 -5.62 14.08 24.16
N LYS A 24 -4.51 14.47 24.78
CA LYS A 24 -3.29 13.65 24.83
C LYS A 24 -3.54 12.29 25.49
N THR A 25 -4.28 12.24 26.58
CA THR A 25 -4.61 10.99 27.28
C THR A 25 -5.49 10.08 26.40
N ILE A 26 -6.51 10.63 25.74
CA ILE A 26 -7.35 9.85 24.82
C ILE A 26 -6.52 9.31 23.67
N THR A 27 -5.73 10.16 23.03
CA THR A 27 -4.86 9.73 21.91
C THR A 27 -3.88 8.62 22.36
N PHE A 28 -3.29 8.76 23.56
CA PHE A 28 -2.42 7.72 24.12
C PHE A 28 -3.17 6.41 24.37
N LEU A 29 -4.39 6.46 24.92
CA LEU A 29 -5.22 5.26 25.14
C LEU A 29 -5.61 4.60 23.82
N CYS A 30 -6.00 5.37 22.82
CA CYS A 30 -6.30 4.84 21.48
C CYS A 30 -5.07 4.19 20.85
N LEU A 31 -3.90 4.82 20.96
CA LEU A 31 -2.64 4.26 20.48
C LEU A 31 -2.30 2.95 21.20
N ALA A 32 -2.39 2.96 22.53
CA ALA A 32 -2.13 1.77 23.35
C ALA A 32 -3.07 0.62 22.99
N LEU A 33 -4.36 0.92 22.74
CA LEU A 33 -5.34 -0.07 22.32
C LEU A 33 -4.98 -0.68 20.95
N ILE A 34 -4.60 0.16 19.98
CA ILE A 34 -4.19 -0.33 18.65
C ILE A 34 -2.96 -1.23 18.76
N VAL A 35 -1.94 -0.79 19.51
CA VAL A 35 -0.72 -1.59 19.74
C VAL A 35 -1.05 -2.92 20.42
N PHE A 36 -1.94 -2.88 21.42
CA PHE A 36 -2.38 -4.10 22.11
C PHE A 36 -3.09 -5.07 21.16
N ILE A 37 -4.03 -4.59 20.33
CA ILE A 37 -4.75 -5.44 19.37
C ILE A 37 -3.76 -6.06 18.37
N VAL A 38 -2.84 -5.26 17.82
CA VAL A 38 -1.83 -5.75 16.88
C VAL A 38 -0.93 -6.80 17.54
N ALA A 39 -0.48 -6.55 18.77
CA ALA A 39 0.33 -7.50 19.52
C ALA A 39 -0.43 -8.82 19.78
N MET A 40 -1.71 -8.75 20.14
CA MET A 40 -2.56 -9.94 20.32
C MET A 40 -2.71 -10.75 19.04
N ILE A 41 -2.93 -10.07 17.89
CA ILE A 41 -3.01 -10.76 16.60
C ILE A 41 -1.68 -11.45 16.26
N LEU A 42 -0.56 -10.75 16.44
CA LEU A 42 0.77 -11.32 16.18
C LEU A 42 1.05 -12.52 17.08
N LEU A 43 0.74 -12.43 18.37
CA LEU A 43 0.91 -13.56 19.32
C LEU A 43 0.04 -14.74 18.93
N PHE A 44 -1.23 -14.50 18.59
CA PHE A 44 -2.15 -15.56 18.17
C PHE A 44 -1.66 -16.27 16.91
N VAL A 45 -1.28 -15.51 15.89
CA VAL A 45 -0.76 -16.05 14.62
C VAL A 45 0.55 -16.81 14.86
N ALA A 46 1.46 -16.23 15.66
CA ALA A 46 2.72 -16.87 16.00
C ALA A 46 2.50 -18.21 16.74
N GLN A 47 1.61 -18.24 17.75
CA GLN A 47 1.30 -19.47 18.47
C GLN A 47 0.74 -20.55 17.53
N LYS A 48 -0.20 -20.19 16.66
CA LYS A 48 -0.79 -21.16 15.70
C LYS A 48 0.22 -21.60 14.63
N GLY A 49 1.01 -20.67 14.12
CA GLY A 49 2.07 -20.98 13.16
C GLY A 49 3.15 -21.89 13.75
N LEU A 50 3.64 -21.57 14.95
CA LEU A 50 4.65 -22.38 15.64
C LEU A 50 4.12 -23.77 16.03
N ALA A 51 2.84 -23.88 16.41
CA ALA A 51 2.22 -25.17 16.72
C ALA A 51 2.30 -26.14 15.54
N THR A 52 2.27 -25.67 14.30
CA THR A 52 2.43 -26.52 13.10
C THR A 52 3.76 -27.26 13.10
N PHE A 53 4.83 -26.62 13.54
CA PHE A 53 6.17 -27.23 13.56
C PHE A 53 6.45 -28.01 14.85
N PHE A 54 6.07 -27.47 16.01
CA PHE A 54 6.39 -28.07 17.31
C PHE A 54 5.40 -29.16 17.76
N VAL A 55 4.10 -28.95 17.48
CA VAL A 55 3.04 -29.91 17.88
C VAL A 55 2.77 -30.92 16.77
N ASN A 56 2.56 -30.44 15.54
CA ASN A 56 2.26 -31.33 14.41
C ASN A 56 3.51 -31.93 13.76
N LYS A 57 4.72 -31.53 14.23
CA LYS A 57 6.02 -32.06 13.78
C LYS A 57 6.27 -31.96 12.27
N VAL A 58 5.67 -30.96 11.61
CA VAL A 58 5.92 -30.70 10.19
C VAL A 58 7.35 -30.19 10.04
N SER A 59 8.12 -30.80 9.14
CA SER A 59 9.49 -30.33 8.85
C SER A 59 9.46 -28.95 8.22
N LEU A 60 10.24 -28.00 8.76
CA LEU A 60 10.35 -26.66 8.21
C LEU A 60 10.88 -26.65 6.76
N ILE A 61 11.80 -27.57 6.45
CA ILE A 61 12.38 -27.70 5.11
C ILE A 61 11.29 -28.22 4.15
N GLU A 62 10.53 -29.24 4.55
CA GLU A 62 9.44 -29.77 3.75
C GLU A 62 8.36 -28.71 3.53
N PHE A 63 7.99 -27.97 4.56
CA PHE A 63 7.03 -26.86 4.46
C PHE A 63 7.45 -25.80 3.45
N LEU A 64 8.73 -25.38 3.45
CA LEU A 64 9.20 -24.30 2.58
C LEU A 64 9.49 -24.75 1.16
N PHE A 65 9.95 -25.99 0.95
CA PHE A 65 10.48 -26.46 -0.34
C PHE A 65 9.65 -27.56 -1.02
N SER A 66 8.63 -28.12 -0.35
CA SER A 66 7.73 -29.08 -1.01
C SER A 66 6.72 -28.35 -1.89
N GLY A 67 6.46 -28.94 -3.07
CA GLY A 67 5.45 -28.47 -4.02
C GLY A 67 4.04 -28.99 -3.74
N ASP A 68 3.88 -29.97 -2.84
CA ASP A 68 2.61 -30.66 -2.62
C ASP A 68 1.87 -30.12 -1.41
N TRP A 69 0.70 -29.55 -1.66
CA TRP A 69 -0.23 -29.09 -0.64
C TRP A 69 -1.46 -30.00 -0.59
N SER A 70 -1.45 -30.98 0.28
CA SER A 70 -2.56 -31.92 0.53
C SER A 70 -2.68 -32.20 2.02
N PRO A 71 -3.30 -31.31 2.82
CA PRO A 71 -3.42 -31.49 4.27
C PRO A 71 -4.12 -32.80 4.68
N SER A 72 -5.05 -33.30 3.86
CA SER A 72 -5.73 -34.59 4.05
C SER A 72 -4.78 -35.79 3.97
N GLU A 73 -3.66 -35.65 3.26
CA GLU A 73 -2.61 -36.66 3.11
C GLU A 73 -1.39 -36.40 4.00
N GLY A 74 -1.46 -35.34 4.84
CA GLY A 74 -0.37 -34.93 5.70
C GLY A 74 0.78 -34.21 4.97
N LYS A 75 0.56 -33.73 3.73
CA LYS A 75 1.55 -32.98 2.94
C LYS A 75 1.30 -31.47 3.07
N PHE A 76 2.30 -30.73 3.51
CA PHE A 76 2.19 -29.30 3.82
C PHE A 76 3.27 -28.46 3.09
N GLY A 77 3.34 -28.55 1.76
CA GLY A 77 4.30 -27.78 0.96
C GLY A 77 3.78 -26.39 0.61
N ALA A 78 4.38 -25.33 1.12
CA ALA A 78 3.98 -23.95 0.87
C ALA A 78 4.69 -23.30 -0.35
N LEU A 79 5.64 -23.99 -0.99
CA LEU A 79 6.42 -23.46 -2.10
C LEU A 79 5.57 -22.87 -3.23
N PRO A 80 4.51 -23.53 -3.73
CA PRO A 80 3.68 -22.96 -4.81
C PRO A 80 3.00 -21.66 -4.42
N MET A 81 2.58 -21.53 -3.15
CA MET A 81 1.96 -20.30 -2.63
C MET A 81 2.95 -19.16 -2.50
N ILE A 82 4.17 -19.48 -2.02
CA ILE A 82 5.26 -18.51 -1.89
C ILE A 82 5.68 -18.02 -3.28
N LEU A 83 6.01 -18.92 -4.20
CA LEU A 83 6.41 -18.55 -5.55
C LEU A 83 5.29 -17.84 -6.31
N GLY A 84 4.05 -18.31 -6.18
CA GLY A 84 2.89 -17.69 -6.81
C GLY A 84 2.71 -16.24 -6.37
N SER A 85 2.80 -15.96 -5.07
CA SER A 85 2.68 -14.58 -4.56
C SER A 85 3.82 -13.68 -5.03
N PHE A 86 5.07 -14.16 -5.05
CA PHE A 86 6.21 -13.42 -5.60
C PHE A 86 6.04 -13.10 -7.08
N VAL A 87 5.68 -14.09 -7.89
CA VAL A 87 5.50 -13.93 -9.34
C VAL A 87 4.38 -12.93 -9.64
N VAL A 88 3.22 -13.09 -9.00
CA VAL A 88 2.08 -12.18 -9.20
C VAL A 88 2.43 -10.75 -8.80
N THR A 89 3.09 -10.56 -7.66
CA THR A 89 3.50 -9.24 -7.18
C THR A 89 4.52 -8.59 -8.11
N LEU A 90 5.55 -9.35 -8.52
CA LEU A 90 6.60 -8.84 -9.40
C LEU A 90 6.05 -8.45 -10.77
N LEU A 91 5.24 -9.32 -11.38
CA LEU A 91 4.62 -9.04 -12.67
C LEU A 91 3.70 -7.83 -12.61
N SER A 92 2.87 -7.71 -11.56
CA SER A 92 1.99 -6.56 -11.37
C SER A 92 2.78 -5.26 -11.22
N ALA A 93 3.85 -5.27 -10.43
CA ALA A 93 4.70 -4.10 -10.23
C ALA A 93 5.45 -3.71 -11.52
N LEU A 94 6.00 -4.68 -12.25
CA LEU A 94 6.70 -4.44 -13.52
C LEU A 94 5.79 -3.81 -14.57
N VAL A 95 4.54 -4.24 -14.62
CA VAL A 95 3.57 -3.68 -15.57
C VAL A 95 3.02 -2.34 -15.05
N ALA A 96 2.64 -2.23 -13.78
CA ALA A 96 2.03 -1.02 -13.24
C ALA A 96 2.98 0.18 -13.21
N THR A 97 4.26 -0.03 -12.86
CA THR A 97 5.22 1.06 -12.64
C THR A 97 5.41 1.96 -13.88
N PRO A 98 5.69 1.44 -15.09
CA PRO A 98 5.88 2.30 -16.26
C PRO A 98 4.61 3.08 -16.64
N PHE A 99 3.43 2.47 -16.51
CA PHE A 99 2.16 3.17 -16.76
C PHE A 99 1.90 4.26 -15.72
N ALA A 100 2.16 3.97 -14.45
CA ALA A 100 1.98 4.92 -13.35
C ALA A 100 2.92 6.12 -13.46
N ILE A 101 4.21 5.88 -13.74
CA ILE A 101 5.20 6.95 -13.95
C ILE A 101 4.82 7.77 -15.19
N GLY A 102 4.46 7.13 -16.29
CA GLY A 102 4.02 7.81 -17.51
C GLY A 102 2.79 8.70 -17.27
N ALA A 103 1.80 8.21 -16.53
CA ALA A 103 0.62 8.99 -16.15
C ALA A 103 0.98 10.17 -15.23
N ALA A 104 1.88 9.98 -14.27
CA ALA A 104 2.35 11.05 -13.37
C ALA A 104 3.11 12.14 -14.13
N ILE A 105 4.03 11.78 -15.03
CA ILE A 105 4.75 12.74 -15.89
C ILE A 105 3.76 13.47 -16.79
N PHE A 106 2.82 12.77 -17.39
CA PHE A 106 1.78 13.40 -18.21
C PHE A 106 1.02 14.48 -17.44
N MET A 107 0.61 14.18 -16.20
CA MET A 107 -0.15 15.11 -15.37
C MET A 107 0.68 16.29 -14.85
N THR A 108 1.97 16.08 -14.56
CA THR A 108 2.81 17.11 -13.95
C THR A 108 3.51 18.00 -14.98
N GLU A 109 3.97 17.41 -16.09
CA GLU A 109 4.87 18.08 -17.02
C GLU A 109 4.22 18.39 -18.37
N ILE A 110 3.27 17.57 -18.83
CA ILE A 110 2.76 17.67 -20.21
C ILE A 110 1.42 18.40 -20.28
N SER A 111 0.44 18.02 -19.45
CA SER A 111 -0.93 18.51 -19.59
C SER A 111 -1.58 18.90 -18.26
N PRO A 112 -1.51 20.20 -17.87
CA PRO A 112 -2.25 20.68 -16.69
C PRO A 112 -3.78 20.52 -16.80
N LYS A 113 -4.33 20.53 -18.04
CA LYS A 113 -5.76 20.29 -18.27
C LYS A 113 -6.12 18.81 -18.07
N GLY A 114 -5.26 17.90 -18.54
CA GLY A 114 -5.39 16.48 -18.31
C GLY A 114 -5.28 16.12 -16.82
N ALA A 115 -4.39 16.79 -16.10
CA ALA A 115 -4.25 16.63 -14.65
C ALA A 115 -5.55 16.95 -13.89
N LYS A 116 -6.25 18.03 -14.25
CA LYS A 116 -7.52 18.42 -13.61
C LYS A 116 -8.62 17.37 -13.73
N PHE A 117 -8.58 16.55 -14.78
CA PHE A 117 -9.54 15.48 -15.00
C PHE A 117 -9.10 14.15 -14.39
N LEU A 118 -7.82 13.80 -14.57
CA LEU A 118 -7.30 12.51 -14.10
C LEU A 118 -7.05 12.46 -12.59
N GLN A 119 -6.62 13.56 -12.00
CA GLN A 119 -6.28 13.59 -10.58
C GLN A 119 -7.44 13.23 -9.66
N PRO A 120 -8.67 13.80 -9.79
CA PRO A 120 -9.80 13.40 -8.97
C PRO A 120 -10.18 11.92 -9.16
N ALA A 121 -10.06 11.40 -10.39
CA ALA A 121 -10.34 9.99 -10.65
C ALA A 121 -9.34 9.07 -9.95
N ILE A 122 -8.03 9.42 -9.97
CA ILE A 122 -6.98 8.68 -9.28
C ILE A 122 -7.19 8.76 -7.76
N GLU A 123 -7.51 9.93 -7.21
CA GLU A 123 -7.77 10.10 -5.78
C GLU A 123 -8.97 9.27 -5.31
N LEU A 124 -10.04 9.18 -6.11
CA LEU A 124 -11.17 8.32 -5.83
C LEU A 124 -10.79 6.83 -5.86
N LEU A 125 -9.99 6.42 -6.86
CA LEU A 125 -9.53 5.04 -6.97
C LEU A 125 -8.60 4.64 -5.81
N VAL A 126 -7.71 5.51 -5.36
CA VAL A 126 -6.85 5.27 -4.17
C VAL A 126 -7.70 5.06 -2.91
N GLY A 127 -8.85 5.73 -2.80
CA GLY A 127 -9.77 5.60 -1.67
C GLY A 127 -10.57 4.29 -1.63
N ILE A 128 -10.57 3.50 -2.70
CA ILE A 128 -11.32 2.24 -2.76
C ILE A 128 -10.59 1.15 -1.94
N PRO A 129 -11.25 0.49 -0.97
CA PRO A 129 -10.67 -0.61 -0.23
C PRO A 129 -10.21 -1.76 -1.15
N SER A 130 -9.05 -2.35 -0.88
CA SER A 130 -8.47 -3.45 -1.68
C SER A 130 -9.40 -4.65 -1.83
N VAL A 131 -10.25 -4.91 -0.83
CA VAL A 131 -11.26 -5.99 -0.87
C VAL A 131 -12.24 -5.80 -2.02
N VAL A 132 -12.60 -4.56 -2.36
CA VAL A 132 -13.50 -4.26 -3.49
C VAL A 132 -12.83 -4.62 -4.81
N TYR A 133 -11.55 -4.29 -4.98
CA TYR A 133 -10.78 -4.71 -6.16
C TYR A 133 -10.71 -6.22 -6.28
N GLY A 134 -10.47 -6.93 -5.17
CA GLY A 134 -10.49 -8.39 -5.12
C GLY A 134 -11.85 -8.97 -5.52
N PHE A 135 -12.94 -8.39 -5.01
CA PHE A 135 -14.29 -8.81 -5.35
C PHE A 135 -14.62 -8.60 -6.84
N ILE A 136 -14.29 -7.43 -7.39
CA ILE A 136 -14.43 -7.14 -8.83
C ILE A 136 -13.57 -8.12 -9.65
N GLY A 137 -12.37 -8.40 -9.18
CA GLY A 137 -11.48 -9.40 -9.78
C GLY A 137 -12.14 -10.77 -9.90
N LEU A 138 -12.78 -11.24 -8.85
CA LEU A 138 -13.49 -12.52 -8.84
C LEU A 138 -14.71 -12.52 -9.76
N GLN A 139 -15.46 -11.43 -9.81
CA GLN A 139 -16.72 -11.36 -10.57
C GLN A 139 -16.54 -11.01 -12.05
N VAL A 140 -15.49 -10.28 -12.41
CA VAL A 140 -15.28 -9.77 -13.75
C VAL A 140 -14.02 -10.36 -14.39
N VAL A 141 -12.87 -10.23 -13.73
CA VAL A 141 -11.57 -10.61 -14.31
C VAL A 141 -11.45 -12.12 -14.47
N VAL A 142 -11.81 -12.88 -13.44
CA VAL A 142 -11.70 -14.34 -13.46
C VAL A 142 -12.61 -14.95 -14.54
N PRO A 143 -13.92 -14.58 -14.67
CA PRO A 143 -14.76 -15.06 -15.77
C PRO A 143 -14.26 -14.64 -17.15
N PHE A 144 -13.73 -13.42 -17.27
CA PHE A 144 -13.18 -12.91 -18.53
C PHE A 144 -11.94 -13.70 -18.96
N VAL A 145 -11.01 -13.95 -18.06
CA VAL A 145 -9.81 -14.77 -18.32
C VAL A 145 -10.22 -16.21 -18.67
N ARG A 146 -11.18 -16.78 -17.96
CA ARG A 146 -11.74 -18.10 -18.25
C ARG A 146 -12.34 -18.18 -19.67
N LEU A 147 -13.04 -17.13 -20.10
CA LEU A 147 -13.66 -17.08 -21.42
C LEU A 147 -12.62 -17.08 -22.56
N ILE A 148 -11.52 -16.34 -22.37
CA ILE A 148 -10.48 -16.18 -23.40
C ILE A 148 -9.49 -17.36 -23.42
N PHE A 149 -9.01 -17.77 -22.24
CA PHE A 149 -7.91 -18.72 -22.11
C PHE A 149 -8.37 -20.12 -21.68
N GLY A 150 -9.64 -20.28 -21.32
CA GLY A 150 -10.18 -21.54 -20.79
C GLY A 150 -9.78 -21.78 -19.32
N GLY A 151 -9.95 -23.02 -18.87
CA GLY A 151 -9.62 -23.43 -17.51
C GLY A 151 -10.56 -22.86 -16.44
N THR A 152 -10.07 -22.66 -15.22
CA THR A 152 -10.84 -22.10 -14.10
C THR A 152 -10.93 -20.57 -14.12
N GLY A 153 -10.03 -19.90 -14.86
CA GLY A 153 -9.84 -18.45 -14.83
C GLY A 153 -9.07 -17.95 -13.63
N PHE A 154 -8.87 -18.77 -12.61
CA PHE A 154 -7.98 -18.46 -11.47
C PHE A 154 -6.54 -18.72 -11.85
N GLY A 155 -5.63 -17.86 -11.42
CA GLY A 155 -4.21 -18.05 -11.64
C GLY A 155 -3.41 -16.75 -11.64
N ILE A 156 -2.15 -16.87 -12.04
CA ILE A 156 -1.19 -15.76 -12.07
C ILE A 156 -1.69 -14.60 -12.91
N LEU A 157 -2.29 -14.87 -14.07
CA LEU A 157 -2.76 -13.83 -15.00
C LEU A 157 -3.87 -12.97 -14.37
N SER A 158 -4.90 -13.61 -13.81
CA SER A 158 -6.01 -12.89 -13.14
C SER A 158 -5.52 -12.12 -11.93
N GLY A 159 -4.67 -12.73 -11.10
CA GLY A 159 -4.08 -12.07 -9.94
C GLY A 159 -3.23 -10.87 -10.33
N THR A 160 -2.38 -11.02 -11.34
CA THR A 160 -1.53 -9.93 -11.87
C THR A 160 -2.37 -8.76 -12.37
N PHE A 161 -3.43 -9.04 -13.13
CA PHE A 161 -4.27 -7.98 -13.67
C PHE A 161 -5.02 -7.20 -12.56
N VAL A 162 -5.58 -7.91 -11.58
CA VAL A 162 -6.27 -7.27 -10.44
C VAL A 162 -5.31 -6.42 -9.61
N LEU A 163 -4.13 -6.96 -9.29
CA LEU A 163 -3.09 -6.21 -8.57
C LEU A 163 -2.56 -5.02 -9.39
N PHE A 164 -2.38 -5.18 -10.70
CA PHE A 164 -2.01 -4.08 -11.59
C PHE A 164 -3.00 -2.91 -11.49
N VAL A 165 -4.30 -3.18 -11.62
CA VAL A 165 -5.35 -2.15 -11.53
C VAL A 165 -5.37 -1.49 -10.15
N MET A 166 -5.11 -2.26 -9.08
CA MET A 166 -5.08 -1.77 -7.70
C MET A 166 -3.85 -0.89 -7.41
N ILE A 167 -2.67 -1.27 -7.92
CA ILE A 167 -1.40 -0.57 -7.66
C ILE A 167 -1.29 0.71 -8.49
N LEU A 168 -1.80 0.69 -9.73
CA LEU A 168 -1.64 1.78 -10.70
C LEU A 168 -2.05 3.16 -10.13
N PRO A 169 -3.24 3.37 -9.54
CA PRO A 169 -3.62 4.68 -9.03
C PRO A 169 -2.75 5.11 -7.84
N THR A 170 -2.37 4.19 -6.97
CA THR A 170 -1.55 4.49 -5.79
C THR A 170 -0.14 4.95 -6.18
N VAL A 171 0.51 4.23 -7.09
CA VAL A 171 1.86 4.58 -7.57
C VAL A 171 1.80 5.89 -8.38
N THR A 172 0.77 6.08 -9.22
CA THR A 172 0.57 7.32 -9.96
C THR A 172 0.42 8.52 -9.02
N PHE A 173 -0.41 8.40 -7.99
CA PHE A 173 -0.63 9.44 -7.00
C PHE A 173 0.67 9.82 -6.28
N MET A 174 1.39 8.84 -5.71
CA MET A 174 2.65 9.06 -5.02
C MET A 174 3.73 9.66 -5.93
N THR A 175 3.84 9.18 -7.16
CA THR A 175 4.80 9.70 -8.15
C THR A 175 4.46 11.15 -8.52
N THR A 176 3.18 11.47 -8.71
CA THR A 176 2.71 12.83 -9.00
C THR A 176 3.08 13.79 -7.88
N ASP A 177 2.84 13.41 -6.64
CA ASP A 177 3.17 14.24 -5.46
C ASP A 177 4.68 14.44 -5.33
N THR A 178 5.47 13.39 -5.57
CA THR A 178 6.94 13.46 -5.54
C THR A 178 7.47 14.40 -6.64
N LEU A 179 6.95 14.30 -7.87
CA LEU A 179 7.34 15.18 -8.96
C LEU A 179 6.98 16.65 -8.70
N ARG A 180 5.84 16.90 -8.06
CA ARG A 180 5.41 18.25 -7.66
C ARG A 180 6.26 18.83 -6.52
N ALA A 181 6.82 17.99 -5.68
CA ALA A 181 7.69 18.41 -4.59
C ALA A 181 9.06 18.96 -5.08
N VAL A 182 9.46 18.64 -6.31
CA VAL A 182 10.70 19.15 -6.91
C VAL A 182 10.56 20.67 -7.17
N PRO A 183 11.43 21.52 -6.57
CA PRO A 183 11.37 22.96 -6.76
C PRO A 183 11.55 23.39 -8.22
N ARG A 184 10.74 24.35 -8.66
CA ARG A 184 10.70 24.80 -10.08
C ARG A 184 12.03 25.36 -10.58
N HIS A 185 12.83 25.95 -9.71
CA HIS A 185 14.12 26.54 -10.11
C HIS A 185 15.10 25.52 -10.71
N TYR A 186 15.01 24.23 -10.35
CA TYR A 186 15.83 23.19 -11.00
C TYR A 186 15.47 23.01 -12.47
N ARG A 187 14.17 23.06 -12.79
CA ARG A 187 13.67 22.97 -14.18
C ARG A 187 14.04 24.23 -14.98
N GLU A 188 13.89 25.39 -14.37
CA GLU A 188 14.28 26.68 -14.99
C GLU A 188 15.77 26.73 -15.26
N ALA A 189 16.61 26.27 -14.34
CA ALA A 189 18.07 26.21 -14.55
C ALA A 189 18.44 25.25 -15.69
N SER A 190 17.81 24.09 -15.78
CA SER A 190 18.02 23.13 -16.87
C SER A 190 17.66 23.72 -18.23
N LEU A 191 16.50 24.37 -18.33
CA LEU A 191 16.05 25.03 -19.54
C LEU A 191 16.96 26.24 -19.93
N ALA A 192 17.49 26.99 -18.94
CA ALA A 192 18.41 28.07 -19.14
C ALA A 192 19.76 27.61 -19.73
N MET A 193 20.18 26.39 -19.44
CA MET A 193 21.35 25.71 -20.02
C MET A 193 21.10 25.17 -21.44
N GLY A 194 19.91 25.39 -22.01
CA GLY A 194 19.56 24.95 -23.37
C GLY A 194 19.05 23.50 -23.45
N ALA A 195 18.73 22.86 -22.32
CA ALA A 195 18.14 21.53 -22.31
C ALA A 195 16.73 21.54 -22.91
N THR A 196 16.36 20.46 -23.61
CA THR A 196 15.00 20.23 -24.07
C THR A 196 14.07 19.86 -22.91
N ARG A 197 12.76 19.98 -23.09
CA ARG A 197 11.78 19.56 -22.06
C ARG A 197 11.99 18.12 -21.60
N TRP A 198 12.29 17.21 -22.53
CA TRP A 198 12.54 15.79 -22.20
C TRP A 198 13.84 15.57 -21.43
N GLN A 199 14.82 16.41 -21.61
CA GLN A 199 16.08 16.35 -20.83
C GLN A 199 15.92 16.98 -19.45
N THR A 200 14.89 17.80 -19.25
CA THR A 200 14.61 18.48 -17.99
C THR A 200 13.70 17.67 -17.08
N ILE A 201 12.88 16.75 -17.61
CA ILE A 201 12.02 15.82 -16.89
C ILE A 201 12.85 14.68 -16.29
#